data_b76d30cf0f57cebb86aa347b887d194c
#
_entry.id   b76d30cf0f57cebb86aa347b887d194c
#
_cell.length_a   1.000
_cell.length_b   1.000
_cell.length_c   1.000
_cell.angle_alpha   90.00
_cell.angle_beta   90.00
_cell.angle_gamma   90.00
#
_symmetry.space_group_name_H-M   'P 1'
#
loop_
_entity.id
_entity.type
_entity.pdbx_description
1 polymer ?
#
loop_
_entity_poly.entity_id
_entity_poly.type
_entity_poly.pdbx_seq_one_letter_code
_entity_poly.pdbx_strand_id
1 'polypeptide(L)' 'MPVKPPLQFYDVKTKSKFSSTEWRIEAKVSTGKTRYFAVTKVPGQPHEAWLIVKEEFAKANMAM' A
#
# COMPACT_ATOMS: atom_id res chain seq x y z
N MET A 1 8.57 17.09 8.24
CA MET A 1 7.72 16.21 7.45
C MET A 1 7.76 14.81 8.02
N PRO A 2 6.60 14.21 8.27
CA PRO A 2 6.63 12.84 8.75
C PRO A 2 7.15 11.91 7.67
N VAL A 3 8.05 11.04 8.06
CA VAL A 3 8.62 10.06 7.15
C VAL A 3 7.77 8.80 7.25
N LYS A 4 7.28 8.33 6.11
CA LYS A 4 6.50 7.10 6.10
C LYS A 4 7.41 5.91 6.40
N PRO A 5 6.95 4.97 7.24
CA PRO A 5 7.75 3.78 7.49
C PRO A 5 7.82 2.91 6.23
N PRO A 6 8.95 2.21 6.02
CA PRO A 6 9.03 1.31 4.89
C PRO A 6 8.09 0.12 5.08
N LEU A 7 7.34 -0.20 4.03
CA LEU A 7 6.45 -1.35 4.02
C LEU A 7 6.96 -2.38 3.02
N GLN A 8 6.78 -3.64 3.35
CA GLN A 8 7.14 -4.71 2.44
C GLN A 8 5.97 -5.02 1.52
N PHE A 9 6.23 -4.94 0.23
CA PHE A 9 5.24 -5.26 -0.79
C PHE A 9 5.66 -6.53 -1.51
N TYR A 10 4.68 -7.22 -2.04
CA TYR A 10 4.91 -8.42 -2.82
C TYR A 10 4.37 -8.23 -4.22
N ASP A 11 5.25 -8.35 -5.20
CA ASP A 11 4.86 -8.26 -6.60
C ASP A 11 4.58 -9.67 -7.11
N VAL A 12 3.30 -9.95 -7.38
CA VAL A 12 2.89 -11.28 -7.80
C VAL A 12 3.32 -11.60 -9.23
N LYS A 13 3.53 -10.58 -10.05
CA LYS A 13 3.95 -10.79 -11.44
C LYS A 13 5.40 -11.21 -11.54
N THR A 14 6.27 -10.60 -10.77
CA THR A 14 7.69 -10.95 -10.76
C THR A 14 8.03 -11.89 -9.62
N LYS A 15 7.07 -12.17 -8.73
CA LYS A 15 7.25 -13.00 -7.54
C LYS A 15 8.40 -12.51 -6.67
N SER A 16 8.49 -11.20 -6.54
CA SER A 16 9.56 -10.54 -5.80
C SER A 16 9.00 -9.75 -4.65
N LYS A 17 9.74 -9.70 -3.54
CA LYS A 17 9.42 -8.83 -2.42
C LYS A 17 10.30 -7.61 -2.48
N PHE A 18 9.73 -6.46 -2.12
CA PHE A 18 10.52 -5.24 -2.04
C PHE A 18 9.91 -4.33 -0.98
N SER A 19 10.67 -3.37 -0.50
CA SER A 19 10.16 -2.39 0.45
C SER A 19 10.12 -1.03 -0.20
N SER A 20 9.16 -0.22 0.22
CA SER A 20 9.00 1.12 -0.34
C SER A 20 8.47 2.07 0.73
N THR A 21 8.90 3.32 0.66
CA THR A 21 8.37 4.39 1.50
C THR A 21 7.45 5.32 0.72
N GLU A 22 7.33 5.11 -0.58
CA GLU A 22 6.53 5.97 -1.47
C GLU A 22 5.18 5.37 -1.77
N TRP A 23 4.54 4.81 -0.75
CA TRP A 23 3.23 4.21 -0.89
C TRP A 23 2.15 5.22 -0.51
N ARG A 24 0.93 4.96 -1.00
CA ARG A 24 -0.24 5.74 -0.63
C ARG A 24 -1.33 4.78 -0.16
N ILE A 25 -2.29 5.32 0.58
CA ILE A 25 -3.41 4.51 1.09
C ILE A 25 -4.60 4.70 0.16
N GLU A 26 -5.20 3.60 -0.23
CA GLU A 26 -6.45 3.62 -0.99
C GLU A 26 -7.50 2.80 -0.26
N ALA A 27 -8.71 3.33 -0.20
CA ALA A 27 -9.83 2.64 0.42
C ALA A 27 -10.72 2.05 -0.68
N LYS A 28 -11.07 0.78 -0.52
CA LYS A 28 -11.98 0.11 -1.44
C LYS A 28 -13.22 -0.32 -0.67
N VAL A 29 -14.37 0.10 -1.11
CA VAL A 29 -15.66 -0.29 -0.51
C VAL A 29 -16.24 -1.42 -1.34
N SER A 30 -16.54 -2.53 -0.69
CA SER A 30 -17.12 -3.69 -1.36
C SER A 30 -18.12 -4.35 -0.43
N THR A 31 -19.35 -4.52 -0.90
CA THR A 31 -20.41 -5.27 -0.23
C THR A 31 -20.54 -4.94 1.27
N GLY A 32 -20.63 -3.64 1.59
CA GLY A 32 -20.80 -3.21 2.97
C GLY A 32 -19.55 -3.24 3.83
N LYS A 33 -18.39 -3.51 3.24
CA LYS A 33 -17.13 -3.51 3.95
C LYS A 33 -16.13 -2.59 3.26
N THR A 34 -15.37 -1.86 4.05
CA THR A 34 -14.29 -1.02 3.53
C THR A 34 -12.97 -1.69 3.83
N ARG A 35 -12.15 -1.81 2.81
CA ARG A 35 -10.80 -2.35 2.95
C ARG A 35 -9.79 -1.30 2.55
N TYR A 36 -8.67 -1.29 3.23
CA TYR A 36 -7.62 -0.31 2.99
C TYR A 36 -6.39 -1.02 2.45
N PHE A 37 -5.78 -0.39 1.45
CA PHE A 37 -4.59 -0.93 0.81
C PHE A 37 -3.52 0.13 0.75
N ALA A 38 -2.27 -0.28 0.98
CA ALA A 38 -1.12 0.54 0.64
C ALA A 38 -0.71 0.18 -0.78
N VAL A 39 -0.57 1.18 -1.62
CA VAL A 39 -0.27 0.98 -3.04
C VAL A 39 1.01 1.72 -3.36
N THR A 40 1.92 1.05 -4.05
CA THR A 40 3.16 1.66 -4.47
C THR A 40 3.55 1.17 -5.86
N LYS A 41 4.31 1.99 -6.57
CA LYS A 41 4.84 1.59 -7.87
C LYS A 41 5.95 0.58 -7.69
N VAL A 42 5.92 -0.46 -8.51
CA VAL A 42 6.99 -1.44 -8.53
C VAL A 42 8.16 -0.86 -9.33
N PRO A 43 9.37 -0.77 -8.75
CA PRO A 43 10.51 -0.20 -9.47
C PRO A 43 10.79 -0.96 -10.76
N GLY A 44 10.90 -0.19 -11.85
CA GLY A 44 11.21 -0.77 -13.15
C GLY A 44 10.06 -1.49 -13.82
N GLN A 45 8.85 -1.43 -13.27
CA GLN A 45 7.68 -2.12 -13.81
C GLN A 45 6.54 -1.13 -14.04
N PRO A 46 5.68 -1.40 -15.03
CA PRO A 46 4.55 -0.53 -15.32
C PRO A 46 3.34 -0.73 -14.40
N HIS A 47 3.37 -1.70 -13.51
CA HIS A 47 2.25 -2.01 -12.63
C HIS A 47 2.57 -1.62 -11.18
N GLU A 48 1.55 -1.66 -10.35
CA GLU A 48 1.67 -1.30 -8.93
C GLU A 48 1.50 -2.53 -8.05
N ALA A 49 2.11 -2.48 -6.87
CA ALA A 49 1.95 -3.51 -5.86
C ALA A 49 0.98 -3.03 -4.80
N TRP A 50 0.16 -3.93 -4.29
CA TRP A 50 -0.88 -3.64 -3.31
C TRP A 50 -0.65 -4.46 -2.06
N LEU A 51 -0.78 -3.81 -0.90
CA LEU A 51 -0.63 -4.46 0.39
C LEU A 51 -1.86 -4.12 1.24
N ILE A 52 -2.55 -5.16 1.73
CA ILE A 52 -3.69 -4.91 2.60
C ILE A 52 -3.18 -4.43 3.97
N VAL A 53 -3.79 -3.37 4.49
CA VAL A 53 -3.40 -2.79 5.78
C VAL A 53 -4.62 -2.68 6.67
N LYS A 54 -4.39 -2.54 7.98
CA LYS A 54 -5.46 -2.38 8.95
C LYS A 54 -6.05 -0.98 8.87
N GLU A 55 -7.31 -0.87 9.26
CA GLU A 55 -8.00 0.42 9.26
C GLU A 55 -7.27 1.46 10.10
N GLU A 56 -6.80 1.07 11.29
CA GLU A 56 -6.08 2.00 12.16
C GLU A 56 -4.83 2.54 11.50
N PHE A 57 -4.07 1.66 10.86
CA PHE A 57 -2.86 2.07 10.16
C PHE A 57 -3.21 2.99 8.99
N ALA A 58 -4.24 2.62 8.24
CA ALA A 58 -4.65 3.41 7.07
C ALA A 58 -5.09 4.81 7.48
N LYS A 59 -5.92 4.91 8.50
CA LYS A 59 -6.40 6.22 8.96
C LYS A 59 -5.29 7.10 9.48
N ALA A 60 -4.34 6.51 10.19
CA ALA A 60 -3.20 7.26 10.70
C ALA A 60 -2.33 7.83 9.58
N ASN A 61 -2.27 7.16 8.43
CA ASN A 61 -1.44 7.58 7.31
C ASN A 61 -2.21 8.39 6.27
N MET A 62 -3.53 8.24 6.21
CA MET A 62 -4.35 9.04 5.29
C MET A 62 -4.48 10.48 5.73
N ALA A 63 -4.32 10.73 7.02
CA ALA A 63 -4.46 12.08 7.58
C ALA A 63 -3.24 12.96 7.35
N MET A 64 -2.23 12.46 6.66
CA MET A 64 -1.00 13.22 6.40
C MET A 64 -1.05 13.98 5.11
#